data_12aece916fc3699535f9a8e04f9a687b
#
_entry.id   12aece916fc3699535f9a8e04f9a687b
#
_cell.length_a   1.000
_cell.length_b   1.000
_cell.length_c   1.000
_cell.angle_alpha   90.00
_cell.angle_beta   90.00
_cell.angle_gamma   90.00
#
_symmetry.space_group_name_H-M   'P 1'
#
loop_
_entity.id
_entity.type
_entity.pdbx_description
1 polymer ?
#
loop_
_entity_poly.entity_id
_entity_poly.type
_entity_poly.pdbx_seq_one_letter_code
_entity_poly.pdbx_strand_id
1 'polypeptide(L)'
;MGASGQITNLEENGKKMNARNSSFDYAVAAFRAAPHLGVSFGLVPFTTMGYNFNASGTTTLGNETLKSTNTYSGDGGLHQVYLGAGWQPVKGLSVGANISYLWGDITKSVVLSFSNASVSTLSKNYSASVASYKLDLGAQYLLSLSDKNKVILGFTYSPKHKIGGNPELVTSTINTNTSVVVSDTLSGNGLRLDLPDMYGAGFTYNYDNSLKVGADFTVQRWGKLPQPTFASDNSSTSSMQYGNYLTRKKLTLGGEYCPREYDRIFVRRVHYRAGVSYATPYYKINGNNGPKEVSASLGFGIPIVNSMNNRSILNISGQWVRQWAPGMIKENTFRINIGLTFNERWFMKWKVE
;
A
#
# COMPACT_ATOMS: atom_id res chain seq x y z
N MET A 1 -1.11 -11.18 12.97
CA MET A 1 -1.10 -9.71 13.11
C MET A 1 0.30 -9.18 12.89
N GLY A 2 0.43 -7.95 12.43
CA GLY A 2 1.73 -7.34 12.16
C GLY A 2 1.71 -5.83 12.27
N ALA A 3 2.86 -5.26 12.59
CA ALA A 3 3.13 -3.84 12.66
C ALA A 3 4.53 -3.53 12.12
N SER A 4 4.73 -2.31 11.66
CA SER A 4 6.03 -1.87 11.15
C SER A 4 6.40 -0.47 11.62
N GLY A 5 7.71 -0.24 11.69
CA GLY A 5 8.31 1.08 11.87
C GLY A 5 9.23 1.39 10.71
N GLN A 6 9.22 2.62 10.23
CA GLN A 6 10.05 3.03 9.10
C GLN A 6 10.71 4.38 9.28
N ILE A 7 11.87 4.52 8.66
CA ILE A 7 12.60 5.78 8.52
C ILE A 7 12.80 6.03 7.04
N THR A 8 12.31 7.16 6.56
CA THR A 8 12.44 7.59 5.16
C THR A 8 13.41 8.75 5.08
N ASN A 9 14.46 8.60 4.29
CA ASN A 9 15.40 9.65 3.94
C ASN A 9 14.99 10.23 2.60
N LEU A 10 14.64 11.50 2.60
CA LEU A 10 14.25 12.28 1.43
C LEU A 10 15.46 13.12 1.00
N GLU A 11 15.77 13.14 -0.29
CA GLU A 11 16.84 13.96 -0.87
C GLU A 11 16.33 14.74 -2.07
N GLU A 12 16.43 16.07 -2.02
CA GLU A 12 16.09 16.98 -3.10
C GLU A 12 17.12 18.11 -3.17
N ASN A 13 17.71 18.33 -4.36
CA ASN A 13 18.68 19.39 -4.62
C ASN A 13 19.81 19.46 -3.57
N GLY A 14 20.32 18.32 -3.11
CA GLY A 14 21.35 18.22 -2.09
C GLY A 14 20.90 18.43 -0.64
N LYS A 15 19.65 18.80 -0.41
CA LYS A 15 19.04 18.86 0.92
C LYS A 15 18.51 17.50 1.32
N LYS A 16 18.76 17.11 2.57
CA LYS A 16 18.29 15.84 3.13
C LYS A 16 17.34 16.08 4.28
N MET A 17 16.27 15.31 4.33
CA MET A 17 15.28 15.32 5.40
C MET A 17 14.93 13.89 5.77
N ASN A 18 14.68 13.64 7.05
CA ASN A 18 14.28 12.33 7.56
C ASN A 18 12.87 12.41 8.09
N ALA A 19 12.04 11.46 7.69
CA ALA A 19 10.71 11.24 8.24
C ALA A 19 10.67 9.87 8.95
N ARG A 20 9.95 9.81 10.08
CA ARG A 20 9.72 8.56 10.82
C ARG A 20 8.23 8.29 10.86
N ASN A 21 7.86 7.05 10.66
CA ASN A 21 6.47 6.62 10.75
C ASN A 21 6.38 5.21 11.32
N SER A 22 5.28 4.90 11.97
CA SER A 22 4.91 3.56 12.40
C SER A 22 3.51 3.25 11.92
N SER A 23 3.26 2.01 11.52
CA SER A 23 1.96 1.59 11.01
C SER A 23 1.58 0.23 11.53
N PHE A 24 0.28 0.04 11.70
CA PHE A 24 -0.34 -1.26 11.78
C PHE A 24 -0.42 -1.83 10.36
N ASP A 25 0.04 -3.07 10.16
CA ASP A 25 0.10 -3.66 8.83
C ASP A 25 -1.07 -4.60 8.54
N TYR A 26 -1.44 -5.46 9.50
CA TYR A 26 -2.58 -6.37 9.34
C TYR A 26 -3.01 -7.06 10.62
N ALA A 27 -4.29 -7.39 10.72
CA ALA A 27 -4.84 -8.43 11.58
C ALA A 27 -5.71 -9.35 10.73
N VAL A 28 -5.30 -10.62 10.60
CA VAL A 28 -5.93 -11.60 9.72
C VAL A 28 -6.14 -12.89 10.48
N ALA A 29 -7.29 -13.51 10.29
CA ALA A 29 -7.58 -14.86 10.76
C ALA A 29 -8.06 -15.73 9.59
N ALA A 30 -7.72 -17.01 9.64
CA ALA A 30 -8.18 -17.99 8.68
C ALA A 30 -8.44 -19.32 9.37
N PHE A 31 -9.45 -20.04 8.92
CA PHE A 31 -9.79 -21.36 9.43
C PHE A 31 -10.39 -22.24 8.33
N ARG A 32 -10.34 -23.52 8.56
CA ARG A 32 -10.98 -24.49 7.69
C ARG A 32 -12.45 -24.64 8.09
N ALA A 33 -13.37 -24.17 7.24
CA ALA A 33 -14.81 -24.22 7.52
C ALA A 33 -15.41 -25.60 7.22
N ALA A 34 -14.93 -26.27 6.16
CA ALA A 34 -15.34 -27.61 5.77
C ALA A 34 -14.19 -28.35 5.05
N PRO A 35 -14.30 -29.66 4.75
CA PRO A 35 -13.38 -30.32 3.85
C PRO A 35 -13.30 -29.56 2.53
N HIS A 36 -12.07 -29.23 2.08
CA HIS A 36 -11.80 -28.46 0.86
C HIS A 36 -12.29 -26.99 0.84
N LEU A 37 -12.81 -26.46 1.96
CA LEU A 37 -13.27 -25.08 2.08
C LEU A 37 -12.52 -24.38 3.22
N GLY A 38 -11.79 -23.31 2.89
CA GLY A 38 -11.17 -22.39 3.82
C GLY A 38 -11.85 -21.04 3.80
N VAL A 39 -11.92 -20.39 4.96
CA VAL A 39 -12.44 -19.02 5.12
C VAL A 39 -11.38 -18.17 5.79
N SER A 40 -11.26 -16.94 5.35
CA SER A 40 -10.38 -15.94 5.96
C SER A 40 -11.09 -14.61 6.08
N PHE A 41 -10.72 -13.86 7.10
CA PHE A 41 -11.17 -12.48 7.28
C PHE A 41 -10.09 -11.64 7.95
N GLY A 42 -10.13 -10.36 7.76
CA GLY A 42 -9.12 -9.49 8.35
C GLY A 42 -9.29 -8.02 8.07
N LEU A 43 -8.52 -7.24 8.82
CA LEU A 43 -8.38 -5.81 8.70
C LEU A 43 -6.97 -5.52 8.16
N VAL A 44 -6.89 -4.76 7.06
CA VAL A 44 -5.61 -4.40 6.40
C VAL A 44 -5.69 -2.95 5.92
N PRO A 45 -4.68 -2.11 6.13
CA PRO A 45 -4.58 -0.84 5.44
C PRO A 45 -4.53 -1.07 3.92
N PHE A 46 -5.37 -0.33 3.17
CA PHE A 46 -5.36 -0.40 1.71
C PHE A 46 -4.41 0.61 1.10
N THR A 47 -4.46 1.86 1.59
CA THR A 47 -3.50 2.92 1.28
C THR A 47 -3.19 3.70 2.54
N THR A 48 -2.00 4.28 2.62
CA THR A 48 -1.62 5.20 3.69
C THR A 48 -1.01 6.45 3.07
N MET A 49 -1.32 7.60 3.63
CA MET A 49 -0.73 8.87 3.28
C MET A 49 -0.37 9.61 4.57
N GLY A 50 0.85 10.12 4.63
CA GLY A 50 1.31 10.91 5.77
C GLY A 50 2.60 11.63 5.37
N TYR A 51 2.50 12.93 5.08
CA TYR A 51 3.66 13.78 4.81
C TYR A 51 3.38 15.20 5.26
N ASN A 52 4.43 15.91 5.68
CA ASN A 52 4.41 17.34 5.98
C ASN A 52 5.81 17.89 5.72
N PHE A 53 5.93 18.78 4.74
CA PHE A 53 7.19 19.43 4.42
C PHE A 53 6.98 20.85 3.87
N ASN A 54 8.02 21.68 4.00
CA ASN A 54 8.02 23.06 3.56
C ASN A 54 9.01 23.26 2.42
N ALA A 55 8.60 24.02 1.41
CA ALA A 55 9.46 24.51 0.34
C ALA A 55 9.50 26.04 0.39
N SER A 56 10.67 26.61 0.64
CA SER A 56 10.86 28.06 0.65
C SER A 56 11.35 28.55 -0.70
N GLY A 57 10.83 29.69 -1.13
CA GLY A 57 11.18 30.36 -2.37
C GLY A 57 11.09 31.88 -2.23
N THR A 58 11.28 32.55 -3.34
CA THR A 58 11.05 34.01 -3.45
C THR A 58 10.01 34.23 -4.56
N THR A 59 9.06 35.11 -4.30
CA THR A 59 8.03 35.51 -5.26
C THR A 59 8.05 37.01 -5.42
N THR A 60 8.04 37.49 -6.65
CA THR A 60 7.96 38.95 -6.93
C THR A 60 6.50 39.37 -7.04
N LEU A 61 6.06 40.28 -6.21
CA LEU A 61 4.72 40.86 -6.22
C LEU A 61 4.85 42.37 -6.48
N GLY A 62 4.50 42.81 -7.68
CA GLY A 62 4.83 44.13 -8.13
C GLY A 62 6.36 44.39 -8.17
N ASN A 63 6.85 45.39 -7.46
CA ASN A 63 8.28 45.71 -7.34
C ASN A 63 8.97 45.12 -6.11
N GLU A 64 8.26 44.35 -5.27
CA GLU A 64 8.81 43.74 -4.06
C GLU A 64 9.11 42.27 -4.27
N THR A 65 10.29 41.83 -3.84
CA THR A 65 10.63 40.43 -3.77
C THR A 65 10.38 39.91 -2.36
N LEU A 66 9.38 39.05 -2.20
CA LEU A 66 8.95 38.48 -0.94
C LEU A 66 9.47 37.06 -0.79
N LYS A 67 9.88 36.68 0.40
CA LYS A 67 10.10 35.27 0.74
C LYS A 67 8.74 34.59 0.84
N SER A 68 8.61 33.46 0.18
CA SER A 68 7.40 32.61 0.22
C SER A 68 7.74 31.24 0.81
N THR A 69 6.79 30.65 1.50
CA THR A 69 6.87 29.30 2.03
C THR A 69 5.62 28.52 1.59
N ASN A 70 5.82 27.47 0.85
CA ASN A 70 4.79 26.49 0.55
C ASN A 70 4.87 25.35 1.57
N THR A 71 3.82 25.15 2.35
CA THR A 71 3.67 24.00 3.24
C THR A 71 2.79 22.97 2.55
N TYR A 72 3.36 21.79 2.31
CA TYR A 72 2.67 20.65 1.73
C TYR A 72 2.38 19.63 2.82
N SER A 73 1.13 19.29 3.03
CA SER A 73 0.73 18.22 3.94
C SER A 73 -0.26 17.28 3.30
N GLY A 74 -0.19 16.03 3.70
CA GLY A 74 -1.16 15.02 3.33
C GLY A 74 -1.34 14.06 4.47
N ASP A 75 -2.57 13.70 4.75
CA ASP A 75 -2.95 12.81 5.83
C ASP A 75 -4.09 11.89 5.42
N GLY A 76 -4.20 10.74 6.10
CA GLY A 76 -5.26 9.79 5.90
C GLY A 76 -4.85 8.52 5.16
N GLY A 77 -5.80 7.96 4.45
CA GLY A 77 -5.65 6.72 3.70
C GLY A 77 -6.93 5.88 3.74
N LEU A 78 -6.90 4.77 3.03
CA LEU A 78 -8.02 3.85 2.98
C LEU A 78 -7.70 2.58 3.76
N HIS A 79 -8.67 2.13 4.52
CA HIS A 79 -8.65 0.85 5.23
C HIS A 79 -9.57 -0.14 4.54
N GLN A 80 -9.32 -1.43 4.74
CA GLN A 80 -10.22 -2.48 4.29
C GLN A 80 -10.42 -3.54 5.35
N VAL A 81 -11.66 -3.98 5.50
CA VAL A 81 -11.99 -5.25 6.13
C VAL A 81 -12.44 -6.20 5.02
N TYR A 82 -11.98 -7.43 5.05
CA TYR A 82 -12.34 -8.40 4.02
C TYR A 82 -12.84 -9.70 4.63
N LEU A 83 -13.70 -10.37 3.86
CA LEU A 83 -14.12 -11.75 4.04
C LEU A 83 -13.78 -12.52 2.76
N GLY A 84 -13.08 -13.63 2.90
CA GLY A 84 -12.65 -14.46 1.81
C GLY A 84 -13.01 -15.92 1.99
N ALA A 85 -13.24 -16.59 0.89
CA ALA A 85 -13.43 -18.04 0.85
C ALA A 85 -12.58 -18.65 -0.26
N GLY A 86 -11.98 -19.80 0.04
CA GLY A 86 -11.22 -20.60 -0.92
C GLY A 86 -11.75 -22.03 -0.94
N TRP A 87 -12.02 -22.54 -2.12
CA TRP A 87 -12.55 -23.87 -2.35
C TRP A 87 -11.63 -24.67 -3.28
N GLN A 88 -11.42 -25.93 -2.95
CA GLN A 88 -10.68 -26.89 -3.75
C GLN A 88 -11.65 -27.88 -4.42
N PRO A 89 -12.17 -27.57 -5.63
CA PRO A 89 -13.15 -28.44 -6.33
C PRO A 89 -12.56 -29.79 -6.72
N VAL A 90 -11.31 -29.78 -7.15
CA VAL A 90 -10.57 -31.00 -7.53
C VAL A 90 -9.17 -30.96 -6.96
N LYS A 91 -8.52 -32.10 -6.82
CA LYS A 91 -7.17 -32.22 -6.31
C LYS A 91 -6.20 -31.35 -7.12
N GLY A 92 -5.51 -30.45 -6.44
CA GLY A 92 -4.54 -29.55 -7.05
C GLY A 92 -5.11 -28.20 -7.49
N LEU A 93 -6.39 -28.08 -7.87
CA LEU A 93 -7.00 -26.81 -8.26
C LEU A 93 -7.74 -26.19 -7.08
N SER A 94 -7.41 -24.95 -6.75
CA SER A 94 -8.12 -24.14 -5.77
C SER A 94 -8.57 -22.82 -6.40
N VAL A 95 -9.79 -22.40 -6.11
CA VAL A 95 -10.35 -21.11 -6.50
C VAL A 95 -10.82 -20.36 -5.27
N GLY A 96 -10.79 -19.05 -5.33
CA GLY A 96 -11.21 -18.24 -4.18
C GLY A 96 -11.65 -16.86 -4.58
N ALA A 97 -12.37 -16.24 -3.67
CA ALA A 97 -12.81 -14.87 -3.79
C ALA A 97 -12.73 -14.17 -2.44
N ASN A 98 -12.39 -12.87 -2.47
CA ASN A 98 -12.46 -11.97 -1.34
C ASN A 98 -13.38 -10.81 -1.69
N ILE A 99 -14.29 -10.50 -0.79
CA ILE A 99 -15.05 -9.26 -0.81
C ILE A 99 -14.53 -8.37 0.32
N SER A 100 -14.22 -7.11 0.02
CA SER A 100 -13.71 -6.15 0.97
C SER A 100 -14.61 -4.93 1.04
N TYR A 101 -14.82 -4.39 2.23
CA TYR A 101 -15.34 -3.05 2.43
C TYR A 101 -14.16 -2.09 2.61
N LEU A 102 -14.15 -1.02 1.80
CA LEU A 102 -13.13 0.03 1.80
C LEU A 102 -13.73 1.29 2.41
N TRP A 103 -13.00 1.90 3.36
CA TRP A 103 -13.40 3.18 3.94
C TRP A 103 -12.18 4.02 4.31
N GLY A 104 -12.37 5.31 4.41
CA GLY A 104 -11.37 6.26 4.89
C GLY A 104 -11.39 7.58 4.14
N ASP A 105 -10.60 8.50 4.65
CA ASP A 105 -10.49 9.87 4.17
C ASP A 105 -9.08 10.13 3.66
N ILE A 106 -8.99 10.95 2.62
CA ILE A 106 -7.74 11.40 2.03
C ILE A 106 -7.79 12.93 2.03
N THR A 107 -6.84 13.56 2.73
CA THR A 107 -6.73 15.02 2.77
C THR A 107 -5.35 15.44 2.30
N LYS A 108 -5.30 16.42 1.39
CA LYS A 108 -4.06 17.06 0.93
C LYS A 108 -4.21 18.56 1.09
N SER A 109 -3.22 19.21 1.66
CA SER A 109 -3.22 20.66 1.83
C SER A 109 -1.94 21.27 1.27
N VAL A 110 -2.09 22.41 0.63
CA VAL A 110 -0.99 23.28 0.20
C VAL A 110 -1.29 24.66 0.71
N VAL A 111 -0.42 25.18 1.59
CA VAL A 111 -0.53 26.52 2.16
C VAL A 111 0.65 27.35 1.69
N LEU A 112 0.37 28.43 0.96
CA LEU A 112 1.35 29.42 0.51
C LEU A 112 1.29 30.64 1.43
N SER A 113 2.32 30.85 2.22
CA SER A 113 2.48 32.00 3.10
C SER A 113 3.65 32.90 2.65
N PHE A 114 3.59 34.17 3.02
CA PHE A 114 4.59 35.18 2.65
C PHE A 114 5.22 35.81 3.89
N SER A 115 6.44 36.32 3.73
CA SER A 115 7.15 37.05 4.83
C SER A 115 6.52 38.38 5.21
N ASN A 116 5.67 38.93 4.33
CA ASN A 116 4.93 40.18 4.57
C ASN A 116 3.50 39.84 4.99
N ALA A 117 3.10 40.20 6.20
CA ALA A 117 1.77 39.94 6.75
C ALA A 117 0.63 40.66 6.01
N SER A 118 0.97 41.70 5.23
CA SER A 118 -0.02 42.40 4.38
C SER A 118 -0.43 41.60 3.14
N VAL A 119 0.31 40.56 2.84
CA VAL A 119 -0.04 39.65 1.74
C VAL A 119 -0.81 38.44 2.30
N SER A 120 -1.99 38.21 1.79
CA SER A 120 -2.85 37.12 2.23
C SER A 120 -2.21 35.76 1.99
N THR A 121 -2.38 34.85 2.94
CA THR A 121 -2.02 33.44 2.81
C THR A 121 -3.05 32.72 1.94
N LEU A 122 -2.58 31.90 1.02
CA LEU A 122 -3.44 31.05 0.17
C LEU A 122 -3.38 29.61 0.66
N SER A 123 -4.54 28.99 0.82
CA SER A 123 -4.67 27.58 1.19
C SER A 123 -5.52 26.83 0.16
N LYS A 124 -5.04 25.67 -0.26
CA LYS A 124 -5.78 24.72 -1.11
C LYS A 124 -5.87 23.40 -0.37
N ASN A 125 -7.08 23.02 0.01
CA ASN A 125 -7.37 21.78 0.71
C ASN A 125 -8.17 20.84 -0.22
N TYR A 126 -7.56 19.74 -0.60
CA TYR A 126 -8.21 18.66 -1.32
C TYR A 126 -8.63 17.57 -0.34
N SER A 127 -9.90 17.14 -0.41
CA SER A 127 -10.44 16.05 0.40
C SER A 127 -11.22 15.06 -0.43
N ALA A 128 -11.21 13.80 -0.02
CA ALA A 128 -12.05 12.75 -0.58
C ALA A 128 -12.35 11.72 0.52
N SER A 129 -13.65 11.41 0.70
CA SER A 129 -14.12 10.43 1.68
C SER A 129 -14.69 9.21 0.97
N VAL A 130 -14.10 8.05 1.16
CA VAL A 130 -14.43 6.80 0.46
C VAL A 130 -15.16 5.85 1.39
N ALA A 131 -16.30 5.31 0.91
CA ALA A 131 -17.03 4.20 1.50
C ALA A 131 -17.54 3.31 0.35
N SER A 132 -16.87 2.18 0.11
CA SER A 132 -17.13 1.36 -1.06
C SER A 132 -16.72 -0.09 -0.84
N TYR A 133 -16.80 -0.93 -1.87
CA TYR A 133 -16.37 -2.32 -1.82
C TYR A 133 -15.30 -2.61 -2.87
N LYS A 134 -14.63 -3.75 -2.72
CA LYS A 134 -13.65 -4.29 -3.67
C LYS A 134 -13.82 -5.80 -3.75
N LEU A 135 -13.70 -6.35 -4.94
CA LEU A 135 -13.72 -7.79 -5.20
C LEU A 135 -12.35 -8.25 -5.69
N ASP A 136 -11.85 -9.36 -5.13
CA ASP A 136 -10.66 -10.03 -5.60
C ASP A 136 -10.98 -11.49 -5.88
N LEU A 137 -10.60 -11.98 -7.05
CA LEU A 137 -10.75 -13.37 -7.48
C LEU A 137 -9.37 -14.01 -7.60
N GLY A 138 -9.27 -15.28 -7.27
CA GLY A 138 -8.02 -16.02 -7.37
C GLY A 138 -8.21 -17.45 -7.79
N ALA A 139 -7.22 -17.98 -8.50
CA ALA A 139 -7.11 -19.39 -8.82
C ALA A 139 -5.66 -19.84 -8.62
N GLN A 140 -5.50 -21.06 -8.14
CA GLN A 140 -4.18 -21.64 -7.95
C GLN A 140 -4.21 -23.12 -8.33
N TYR A 141 -3.11 -23.59 -8.92
CA TYR A 141 -2.94 -24.97 -9.32
C TYR A 141 -1.65 -25.56 -8.77
N LEU A 142 -1.75 -26.64 -8.00
CA LEU A 142 -0.64 -27.37 -7.43
C LEU A 142 -0.25 -28.51 -8.35
N LEU A 143 0.95 -28.42 -8.91
CA LEU A 143 1.61 -29.46 -9.71
C LEU A 143 2.58 -30.24 -8.80
N SER A 144 2.31 -31.49 -8.52
CA SER A 144 3.24 -32.38 -7.82
C SER A 144 4.09 -33.10 -8.87
N LEU A 145 5.34 -32.66 -9.06
CA LEU A 145 6.28 -33.26 -10.01
C LEU A 145 6.90 -34.52 -9.42
N SER A 146 7.11 -34.54 -8.09
CA SER A 146 7.52 -35.69 -7.30
C SER A 146 7.10 -35.48 -5.84
N ASP A 147 7.36 -36.47 -4.96
CA ASP A 147 7.07 -36.34 -3.52
C ASP A 147 7.75 -35.10 -2.90
N LYS A 148 8.94 -34.76 -3.38
CA LYS A 148 9.73 -33.61 -2.90
C LYS A 148 9.57 -32.35 -3.72
N ASN A 149 9.19 -32.44 -4.99
CA ASN A 149 9.15 -31.31 -5.93
C ASN A 149 7.71 -30.93 -6.23
N LYS A 150 7.33 -29.72 -5.85
CA LYS A 150 5.99 -29.17 -6.09
C LYS A 150 6.11 -27.78 -6.71
N VAL A 151 5.27 -27.51 -7.71
CA VAL A 151 5.13 -26.18 -8.31
C VAL A 151 3.70 -25.71 -8.08
N ILE A 152 3.54 -24.50 -7.61
CA ILE A 152 2.25 -23.85 -7.44
C ILE A 152 2.18 -22.72 -8.45
N LEU A 153 1.20 -22.74 -9.32
CA LEU A 153 0.87 -21.65 -10.23
C LEU A 153 -0.30 -20.87 -9.66
N GLY A 154 -0.23 -19.55 -9.67
CA GLY A 154 -1.26 -18.67 -9.14
C GLY A 154 -1.67 -17.61 -10.15
N PHE A 155 -2.96 -17.29 -10.15
CA PHE A 155 -3.54 -16.18 -10.90
C PHE A 155 -4.51 -15.41 -10.02
N THR A 156 -4.48 -14.06 -10.11
CA THR A 156 -5.40 -13.18 -9.40
C THR A 156 -5.97 -12.14 -10.35
N TYR A 157 -7.22 -11.78 -10.12
CA TYR A 157 -7.92 -10.75 -10.86
C TYR A 157 -8.78 -9.90 -9.92
N SER A 158 -8.58 -8.59 -9.96
CA SER A 158 -9.45 -7.62 -9.28
C SER A 158 -10.07 -6.73 -10.34
N PRO A 159 -11.41 -6.78 -10.55
CA PRO A 159 -12.08 -5.94 -11.52
C PRO A 159 -12.03 -4.46 -11.12
N LYS A 160 -11.99 -3.60 -12.13
CA LYS A 160 -12.07 -2.17 -11.90
C LYS A 160 -13.37 -1.82 -11.19
N HIS A 161 -13.32 -0.86 -10.28
CA HIS A 161 -14.47 -0.42 -9.53
C HIS A 161 -14.45 1.08 -9.26
N LYS A 162 -15.62 1.73 -9.34
CA LYS A 162 -15.80 3.13 -8.98
C LYS A 162 -16.00 3.20 -7.46
N ILE A 163 -15.04 3.77 -6.75
CA ILE A 163 -15.11 3.86 -5.28
C ILE A 163 -15.70 5.16 -4.77
N GLY A 164 -16.10 6.08 -5.68
CA GLY A 164 -16.72 7.35 -5.32
C GLY A 164 -15.75 8.32 -4.67
N GLY A 165 -15.98 8.70 -3.43
CA GLY A 165 -15.11 9.56 -2.63
C GLY A 165 -15.46 11.03 -2.66
N ASN A 166 -16.38 11.46 -3.52
CA ASN A 166 -16.85 12.85 -3.63
C ASN A 166 -15.71 13.86 -3.48
N PRO A 167 -14.69 13.83 -4.37
CA PRO A 167 -13.55 14.70 -4.24
C PRO A 167 -13.96 16.16 -4.31
N GLU A 168 -13.43 16.97 -3.40
CA GLU A 168 -13.64 18.40 -3.37
C GLU A 168 -12.32 19.16 -3.16
N LEU A 169 -12.28 20.40 -3.60
CA LEU A 169 -11.19 21.33 -3.39
C LEU A 169 -11.74 22.59 -2.74
N VAL A 170 -11.26 22.89 -1.53
CA VAL A 170 -11.53 24.15 -0.83
C VAL A 170 -10.31 25.06 -1.01
N THR A 171 -10.51 26.20 -1.66
CA THR A 171 -9.49 27.25 -1.78
C THR A 171 -9.83 28.37 -0.82
N SER A 172 -8.90 28.75 0.03
CA SER A 172 -9.10 29.80 1.03
C SER A 172 -8.04 30.87 0.91
N THR A 173 -8.46 32.13 0.98
CA THR A 173 -7.59 33.31 1.12
C THR A 173 -7.73 33.83 2.53
N ILE A 174 -6.63 33.88 3.26
CA ILE A 174 -6.59 34.26 4.68
C ILE A 174 -5.83 35.60 4.80
N ASN A 175 -6.53 36.63 5.19
CA ASN A 175 -5.88 37.92 5.52
C ASN A 175 -5.25 37.83 6.93
N THR A 176 -3.94 37.84 6.99
CA THR A 176 -3.18 37.62 8.22
C THR A 176 -3.36 38.76 9.23
N ASN A 177 -3.61 39.98 8.76
CA ASN A 177 -3.78 41.15 9.64
C ASN A 177 -5.18 41.24 10.26
N THR A 178 -6.22 40.84 9.51
CA THR A 178 -7.62 40.98 9.95
C THR A 178 -8.20 39.64 10.36
N SER A 179 -7.51 38.53 10.16
CA SER A 179 -7.99 37.14 10.36
C SER A 179 -9.26 36.81 9.55
N VAL A 180 -9.57 37.59 8.52
CA VAL A 180 -10.67 37.33 7.61
C VAL A 180 -10.30 36.20 6.69
N VAL A 181 -11.17 35.18 6.59
CA VAL A 181 -11.03 34.03 5.69
C VAL A 181 -12.14 34.08 4.65
N VAL A 182 -11.74 34.08 3.39
CA VAL A 182 -12.67 33.90 2.25
C VAL A 182 -12.37 32.56 1.63
N SER A 183 -13.38 31.69 1.58
CA SER A 183 -13.24 30.33 1.04
C SER A 183 -14.18 30.12 -0.13
N ASP A 184 -13.71 29.41 -1.11
CA ASP A 184 -14.47 28.90 -2.25
C ASP A 184 -14.31 27.38 -2.32
N THR A 185 -15.41 26.67 -2.54
CA THR A 185 -15.44 25.21 -2.59
C THR A 185 -15.81 24.74 -3.97
N LEU A 186 -14.88 24.02 -4.61
CA LEU A 186 -15.10 23.35 -5.86
C LEU A 186 -15.42 21.88 -5.59
N SER A 187 -16.67 21.52 -5.79
CA SER A 187 -17.14 20.15 -5.82
C SER A 187 -17.93 19.94 -7.11
N GLY A 188 -17.93 18.74 -7.63
CA GLY A 188 -18.62 18.50 -8.91
C GLY A 188 -19.36 17.17 -8.92
N ASN A 189 -20.59 17.22 -9.46
CA ASN A 189 -21.33 15.99 -9.76
C ASN A 189 -20.57 15.15 -10.76
N GLY A 190 -20.30 13.88 -10.42
CA GLY A 190 -19.58 12.94 -11.26
C GLY A 190 -18.07 12.85 -11.01
N LEU A 191 -17.49 13.70 -10.15
CA LEU A 191 -16.15 13.50 -9.65
C LEU A 191 -16.10 12.26 -8.76
N ARG A 192 -15.10 11.41 -8.97
CA ARG A 192 -14.94 10.18 -8.20
C ARG A 192 -13.51 9.66 -8.27
N LEU A 193 -13.20 8.77 -7.36
CA LEU A 193 -12.02 7.92 -7.41
C LEU A 193 -12.41 6.55 -7.97
N ASP A 194 -11.52 5.97 -8.75
CA ASP A 194 -11.72 4.66 -9.38
C ASP A 194 -10.54 3.73 -9.04
N LEU A 195 -10.81 2.44 -8.86
CA LEU A 195 -9.80 1.38 -8.81
C LEU A 195 -9.61 0.76 -10.18
N PRO A 196 -8.37 0.43 -10.60
CA PRO A 196 -8.10 -0.18 -11.89
C PRO A 196 -8.43 -1.67 -11.92
N ASP A 197 -8.52 -2.22 -13.13
CA ASP A 197 -8.34 -3.67 -13.31
C ASP A 197 -6.93 -4.05 -12.89
N MET A 198 -6.82 -5.07 -12.04
CA MET A 198 -5.54 -5.61 -11.58
C MET A 198 -5.45 -7.09 -11.92
N TYR A 199 -4.31 -7.48 -12.45
CA TYR A 199 -4.00 -8.87 -12.81
C TYR A 199 -2.71 -9.27 -12.12
N GLY A 200 -2.67 -10.45 -11.54
CA GLY A 200 -1.47 -11.04 -10.98
C GLY A 200 -1.29 -12.46 -11.50
N ALA A 201 -0.07 -12.83 -11.82
CA ALA A 201 0.32 -14.19 -12.13
C ALA A 201 1.64 -14.50 -11.46
N GLY A 202 1.78 -15.70 -10.93
CA GLY A 202 3.00 -16.09 -10.25
C GLY A 202 3.18 -17.59 -10.17
N PHE A 203 4.37 -17.98 -9.78
CA PHE A 203 4.67 -19.38 -9.47
C PHE A 203 5.52 -19.48 -8.21
N THR A 204 5.41 -20.60 -7.52
CA THR A 204 6.28 -20.97 -6.41
C THR A 204 6.78 -22.41 -6.63
N TYR A 205 8.08 -22.59 -6.67
CA TYR A 205 8.72 -23.89 -6.59
C TYR A 205 9.01 -24.24 -5.13
N ASN A 206 8.58 -25.41 -4.69
CA ASN A 206 8.79 -25.91 -3.34
C ASN A 206 9.54 -27.24 -3.40
N TYR A 207 10.73 -27.27 -2.81
CA TYR A 207 11.55 -28.47 -2.66
C TYR A 207 11.53 -28.96 -1.21
N ASP A 208 10.93 -30.12 -1.00
CA ASP A 208 10.89 -30.88 0.27
C ASP A 208 10.43 -30.01 1.49
N ASN A 209 9.59 -29.02 1.26
CA ASN A 209 9.18 -27.97 2.21
C ASN A 209 10.33 -27.17 2.85
N SER A 210 11.58 -27.48 2.49
CA SER A 210 12.78 -26.83 3.02
C SER A 210 13.17 -25.58 2.23
N LEU A 211 13.01 -25.60 0.90
CA LEU A 211 13.29 -24.46 0.03
C LEU A 211 12.07 -24.09 -0.80
N LYS A 212 11.68 -22.84 -0.73
CA LYS A 212 10.64 -22.25 -1.59
C LYS A 212 11.22 -21.07 -2.34
N VAL A 213 11.06 -21.02 -3.64
CA VAL A 213 11.45 -19.90 -4.50
C VAL A 213 10.27 -19.54 -5.38
N GLY A 214 9.96 -18.27 -5.48
CA GLY A 214 8.81 -17.81 -6.25
C GLY A 214 9.06 -16.50 -6.97
N ALA A 215 8.24 -16.28 -7.99
CA ALA A 215 8.16 -15.04 -8.74
C ALA A 215 6.71 -14.67 -8.99
N ASP A 216 6.41 -13.38 -8.82
CA ASP A 216 5.10 -12.80 -9.06
C ASP A 216 5.21 -11.60 -9.98
N PHE A 217 4.30 -11.51 -10.94
CA PHE A 217 4.16 -10.38 -11.83
C PHE A 217 2.74 -9.81 -11.71
N THR A 218 2.63 -8.51 -11.42
CA THR A 218 1.35 -7.82 -11.30
C THR A 218 1.25 -6.66 -12.28
N VAL A 219 0.06 -6.46 -12.83
CA VAL A 219 -0.28 -5.35 -13.72
C VAL A 219 -1.51 -4.63 -13.18
N GLN A 220 -1.40 -3.34 -12.96
CA GLN A 220 -2.49 -2.46 -12.54
C GLN A 220 -2.75 -1.44 -13.65
N ARG A 221 -3.93 -1.44 -14.25
CA ARG A 221 -4.27 -0.67 -15.45
C ARG A 221 -4.75 0.75 -15.11
N TRP A 222 -4.01 1.47 -14.26
CA TRP A 222 -4.33 2.86 -13.88
C TRP A 222 -4.44 3.78 -15.10
N GLY A 223 -3.62 3.59 -16.13
CA GLY A 223 -3.64 4.43 -17.34
C GLY A 223 -4.96 4.46 -18.11
N LYS A 224 -5.91 3.57 -17.74
CA LYS A 224 -7.27 3.58 -18.30
C LYS A 224 -8.30 4.34 -17.45
N LEU A 225 -7.86 4.90 -16.32
CA LEU A 225 -8.71 5.61 -15.39
C LEU A 225 -8.59 7.12 -15.55
N PRO A 226 -9.70 7.85 -15.40
CA PRO A 226 -9.65 9.29 -15.25
C PRO A 226 -9.27 9.69 -13.83
N GLN A 227 -8.70 10.88 -13.71
CA GLN A 227 -8.39 11.53 -12.44
C GLN A 227 -9.31 12.74 -12.25
N PRO A 228 -9.87 12.95 -11.04
CA PRO A 228 -10.56 14.20 -10.74
C PRO A 228 -9.56 15.36 -10.77
N THR A 229 -9.89 16.40 -11.54
CA THR A 229 -9.05 17.59 -11.73
C THR A 229 -9.89 18.82 -11.46
N PHE A 230 -9.32 19.76 -10.73
CA PHE A 230 -9.93 21.05 -10.41
C PHE A 230 -9.17 22.13 -11.17
N ALA A 231 -9.89 23.00 -11.90
CA ALA A 231 -9.26 24.08 -12.62
C ALA A 231 -8.59 25.07 -11.65
N SER A 232 -7.41 25.57 -12.03
CA SER A 232 -6.61 26.48 -11.20
C SER A 232 -6.91 27.94 -11.46
N ASP A 233 -7.62 28.25 -12.52
CA ASP A 233 -8.06 29.57 -12.96
C ASP A 233 -9.48 29.82 -12.45
N ASN A 234 -9.88 31.06 -12.36
CA ASN A 234 -11.17 31.56 -11.83
C ASN A 234 -12.43 30.90 -12.46
N SER A 235 -12.29 29.86 -13.27
CA SER A 235 -13.37 29.01 -13.74
C SER A 235 -13.63 27.90 -12.73
N SER A 236 -14.76 27.95 -12.03
CA SER A 236 -15.24 26.93 -11.08
C SER A 236 -15.50 25.56 -11.74
N THR A 237 -14.57 25.10 -12.58
CA THR A 237 -14.75 23.91 -13.41
C THR A 237 -13.96 22.74 -12.84
N SER A 238 -14.65 21.70 -12.46
CA SER A 238 -14.06 20.42 -12.10
C SER A 238 -14.38 19.38 -13.18
N SER A 239 -13.45 18.52 -13.50
CA SER A 239 -13.63 17.51 -14.56
C SER A 239 -12.84 16.22 -14.27
N MET A 240 -13.25 15.14 -14.92
CA MET A 240 -12.50 13.88 -14.93
C MET A 240 -11.57 13.85 -16.14
N GLN A 241 -10.26 13.91 -15.92
CA GLN A 241 -9.24 13.93 -16.97
C GLN A 241 -8.49 12.61 -17.10
N TYR A 242 -8.26 12.17 -18.34
CA TYR A 242 -7.45 11.01 -18.69
C TYR A 242 -6.00 11.42 -18.97
N GLY A 243 -5.07 10.45 -18.89
CA GLY A 243 -3.68 10.63 -19.30
C GLY A 243 -2.69 10.96 -18.18
N ASN A 244 -3.17 11.24 -16.97
CA ASN A 244 -2.31 11.50 -15.80
C ASN A 244 -1.83 10.22 -15.09
N TYR A 245 -2.50 9.08 -15.34
CA TYR A 245 -2.10 7.79 -14.81
C TYR A 245 -1.38 6.94 -15.84
N LEU A 246 -0.54 6.02 -15.35
CA LEU A 246 0.22 5.05 -16.12
C LEU A 246 -0.11 3.63 -15.66
N THR A 247 0.01 2.65 -16.55
CA THR A 247 -0.11 1.25 -16.16
C THR A 247 1.10 0.85 -15.33
N ARG A 248 0.87 0.48 -14.05
CA ARG A 248 1.91 -0.01 -13.15
C ARG A 248 2.15 -1.49 -13.40
N LYS A 249 3.42 -1.85 -13.53
CA LYS A 249 3.91 -3.24 -13.59
C LYS A 249 4.83 -3.47 -12.42
N LYS A 250 4.66 -4.57 -11.71
CA LYS A 250 5.54 -4.95 -10.60
C LYS A 250 5.98 -6.40 -10.76
N LEU A 251 7.28 -6.62 -10.66
CA LEU A 251 7.91 -7.94 -10.58
C LEU A 251 8.45 -8.13 -9.18
N THR A 252 8.16 -9.27 -8.56
CA THR A 252 8.67 -9.64 -7.24
C THR A 252 9.31 -11.02 -7.35
N LEU A 253 10.51 -11.17 -6.78
CA LEU A 253 11.21 -12.43 -6.65
C LEU A 253 11.50 -12.65 -5.17
N GLY A 254 11.29 -13.86 -4.69
CA GLY A 254 11.52 -14.17 -3.30
C GLY A 254 11.83 -15.65 -3.05
N GLY A 255 12.44 -15.91 -1.90
CA GLY A 255 12.73 -17.25 -1.44
C GLY A 255 12.65 -17.39 0.07
N GLU A 256 12.31 -18.61 0.50
CA GLU A 256 12.33 -19.04 1.89
C GLU A 256 13.13 -20.32 1.98
N TYR A 257 14.04 -20.38 2.96
CA TYR A 257 14.79 -21.57 3.30
C TYR A 257 14.60 -21.90 4.78
N CYS A 258 14.12 -23.12 5.06
CA CYS A 258 14.04 -23.68 6.40
C CYS A 258 14.72 -25.06 6.38
N PRO A 259 15.92 -25.21 6.95
CA PRO A 259 16.67 -26.47 6.85
C PRO A 259 15.89 -27.70 7.31
N ARG A 260 15.26 -27.62 8.46
CA ARG A 260 14.39 -28.69 9.02
C ARG A 260 13.42 -28.12 10.04
N GLU A 261 12.16 -28.04 9.69
CA GLU A 261 11.10 -27.49 10.54
C GLU A 261 10.96 -28.17 11.91
N TYR A 262 11.38 -29.42 12.02
CA TYR A 262 11.24 -30.29 13.22
C TYR A 262 12.57 -30.73 13.83
N ASP A 263 13.65 -29.94 13.66
CA ASP A 263 14.96 -30.24 14.23
C ASP A 263 15.04 -29.84 15.73
N ARG A 264 15.91 -30.52 16.49
CA ARG A 264 16.23 -30.15 17.87
C ARG A 264 17.04 -28.85 17.94
N ILE A 265 17.85 -28.59 16.92
CA ILE A 265 18.73 -27.43 16.82
C ILE A 265 17.90 -26.23 16.38
N PHE A 266 17.85 -25.18 17.20
CA PHE A 266 17.03 -23.98 16.98
C PHE A 266 17.26 -23.34 15.60
N VAL A 267 18.51 -23.10 15.22
CA VAL A 267 18.87 -22.42 13.95
C VAL A 267 18.35 -23.17 12.72
N ARG A 268 18.19 -24.48 12.78
CA ARG A 268 17.65 -25.31 11.69
C ARG A 268 16.13 -25.19 11.52
N ARG A 269 15.43 -24.69 12.54
CA ARG A 269 13.97 -24.47 12.52
C ARG A 269 13.60 -23.05 12.07
N VAL A 270 14.57 -22.15 12.05
CA VAL A 270 14.35 -20.77 11.61
C VAL A 270 14.09 -20.72 10.09
N HIS A 271 13.08 -19.97 9.69
CA HIS A 271 12.80 -19.65 8.29
C HIS A 271 13.61 -18.43 7.87
N TYR A 272 14.52 -18.59 6.95
CA TYR A 272 15.34 -17.53 6.35
C TYR A 272 14.66 -17.06 5.07
N ARG A 273 14.40 -15.76 4.95
CA ARG A 273 13.65 -15.20 3.84
C ARG A 273 14.43 -14.07 3.18
N ALA A 274 14.40 -14.01 1.87
CA ALA A 274 14.93 -12.90 1.10
C ALA A 274 14.01 -12.59 -0.07
N GLY A 275 13.94 -11.32 -0.45
CA GLY A 275 13.10 -10.90 -1.58
C GLY A 275 13.56 -9.59 -2.18
N VAL A 276 13.27 -9.43 -3.47
CA VAL A 276 13.51 -8.20 -4.22
C VAL A 276 12.29 -7.89 -5.08
N SER A 277 12.00 -6.62 -5.29
CA SER A 277 10.97 -6.22 -6.23
C SER A 277 11.33 -4.97 -7.02
N TYR A 278 10.74 -4.86 -8.20
CA TYR A 278 10.79 -3.68 -9.05
C TYR A 278 9.40 -3.31 -9.51
N ALA A 279 9.05 -2.00 -9.43
CA ALA A 279 7.78 -1.50 -9.93
C ALA A 279 7.95 -0.24 -10.76
N THR A 280 7.18 -0.16 -11.86
CA THR A 280 7.09 1.03 -12.69
C THR A 280 6.16 2.08 -12.07
N PRO A 281 6.30 3.36 -12.41
CA PRO A 281 5.39 4.40 -11.93
C PRO A 281 3.95 4.17 -12.39
N TYR A 282 2.97 4.69 -11.61
CA TYR A 282 1.55 4.61 -11.95
C TYR A 282 0.90 5.97 -12.20
N TYR A 283 1.63 7.07 -12.00
CA TYR A 283 1.13 8.43 -12.22
C TYR A 283 2.21 9.32 -12.83
N LYS A 284 1.77 10.43 -13.40
CA LYS A 284 2.64 11.49 -13.93
C LYS A 284 2.66 12.69 -13.00
N ILE A 285 3.79 13.38 -12.95
CA ILE A 285 3.98 14.65 -12.23
C ILE A 285 4.44 15.67 -13.27
N ASN A 286 3.70 16.74 -13.45
CA ASN A 286 4.00 17.79 -14.44
C ASN A 286 4.31 17.22 -15.85
N GLY A 287 3.52 16.23 -16.28
CA GLY A 287 3.68 15.57 -17.59
C GLY A 287 4.78 14.49 -17.65
N ASN A 288 5.69 14.43 -16.69
CA ASN A 288 6.77 13.44 -16.61
C ASN A 288 6.34 12.20 -15.84
N ASN A 289 6.94 11.06 -16.15
CA ASN A 289 6.68 9.83 -15.43
C ASN A 289 7.12 9.95 -13.96
N GLY A 290 6.26 9.55 -13.03
CA GLY A 290 6.54 9.51 -11.61
C GLY A 290 7.65 8.54 -11.21
N PRO A 291 7.91 8.33 -9.91
CA PRO A 291 9.03 7.54 -9.45
C PRO A 291 8.85 6.04 -9.73
N LYS A 292 9.97 5.41 -10.10
CA LYS A 292 10.14 3.96 -10.10
C LYS A 292 10.47 3.51 -8.68
N GLU A 293 10.16 2.26 -8.38
CA GLU A 293 10.41 1.67 -7.06
C GLU A 293 11.23 0.39 -7.17
N VAL A 294 12.27 0.28 -6.34
CA VAL A 294 13.00 -0.96 -6.09
C VAL A 294 12.94 -1.26 -4.62
N SER A 295 12.75 -2.50 -4.25
CA SER A 295 12.86 -2.92 -2.86
C SER A 295 13.68 -4.20 -2.71
N ALA A 296 14.33 -4.32 -1.55
CA ALA A 296 15.00 -5.54 -1.10
C ALA A 296 14.60 -5.80 0.35
N SER A 297 14.42 -7.06 0.71
CA SER A 297 14.03 -7.47 2.05
C SER A 297 14.78 -8.71 2.50
N LEU A 298 15.08 -8.78 3.80
CA LEU A 298 15.61 -9.94 4.49
C LEU A 298 14.78 -10.17 5.74
N GLY A 299 14.49 -11.43 6.07
CA GLY A 299 13.65 -11.74 7.20
C GLY A 299 13.89 -13.11 7.81
N PHE A 300 13.43 -13.24 9.05
CA PHE A 300 13.50 -14.45 9.83
C PHE A 300 12.12 -14.79 10.37
N GLY A 301 11.72 -16.06 10.23
CA GLY A 301 10.56 -16.63 10.91
C GLY A 301 11.04 -17.53 12.04
N ILE A 302 10.82 -17.11 13.28
CA ILE A 302 11.27 -17.78 14.49
C ILE A 302 10.10 -18.59 15.04
N PRO A 303 10.16 -19.93 15.04
CA PRO A 303 9.11 -20.75 15.61
C PRO A 303 9.10 -20.67 17.15
N ILE A 304 7.94 -20.36 17.71
CA ILE A 304 7.65 -20.39 19.15
C ILE A 304 6.82 -21.63 19.40
N VAL A 305 7.41 -22.61 20.07
CA VAL A 305 6.73 -23.88 20.40
C VAL A 305 6.26 -23.81 21.84
N ASN A 306 4.98 -24.01 22.07
CA ASN A 306 4.40 -24.12 23.42
C ASN A 306 4.25 -25.58 23.84
N SER A 307 3.84 -25.82 25.10
CA SER A 307 3.64 -27.15 25.70
C SER A 307 2.58 -28.00 24.97
N MET A 308 1.66 -27.38 24.24
CA MET A 308 0.62 -28.05 23.43
C MET A 308 1.07 -28.33 21.99
N ASN A 309 2.35 -28.14 21.67
CA ASN A 309 2.93 -28.30 20.33
C ASN A 309 2.28 -27.40 19.26
N ASN A 310 1.65 -26.30 19.66
CA ASN A 310 1.17 -25.27 18.75
C ASN A 310 2.36 -24.46 18.23
N ARG A 311 2.34 -24.14 16.95
CA ARG A 311 3.45 -23.48 16.25
C ARG A 311 3.10 -22.06 15.91
N SER A 312 3.34 -21.18 16.84
CA SER A 312 3.34 -19.76 16.56
C SER A 312 4.68 -19.38 15.93
N ILE A 313 4.69 -18.42 15.02
CA ILE A 313 5.89 -17.94 14.35
C ILE A 313 5.99 -16.43 14.58
N LEU A 314 7.10 -16.00 15.17
CA LEU A 314 7.50 -14.61 15.22
C LEU A 314 8.26 -14.27 13.92
N ASN A 315 7.72 -13.39 13.12
CA ASN A 315 8.33 -12.93 11.88
C ASN A 315 8.97 -11.56 12.12
N ILE A 316 10.25 -11.43 11.81
CA ILE A 316 10.98 -10.16 11.86
C ILE A 316 11.65 -9.98 10.52
N SER A 317 11.44 -8.82 9.88
CA SER A 317 12.10 -8.52 8.61
C SER A 317 12.52 -7.07 8.50
N GLY A 318 13.67 -6.84 7.86
CA GLY A 318 14.13 -5.56 7.39
C GLY A 318 13.84 -5.41 5.91
N GLN A 319 13.36 -4.26 5.51
CA GLN A 319 13.09 -3.92 4.12
C GLN A 319 13.71 -2.56 3.79
N TRP A 320 14.39 -2.49 2.66
CA TRP A 320 14.84 -1.26 2.04
C TRP A 320 14.02 -1.01 0.77
N VAL A 321 13.49 0.21 0.64
CA VAL A 321 12.71 0.66 -0.52
C VAL A 321 13.32 1.94 -1.04
N ARG A 322 13.61 1.99 -2.33
CA ARG A 322 14.09 3.19 -3.02
C ARG A 322 13.11 3.59 -4.11
N GLN A 323 12.69 4.87 -4.05
CA GLN A 323 11.87 5.49 -5.09
C GLN A 323 12.65 6.67 -5.68
N TRP A 324 12.62 6.79 -7.01
CA TRP A 324 13.30 7.88 -7.71
C TRP A 324 12.68 8.14 -9.09
N ALA A 325 12.74 9.41 -9.50
CA ALA A 325 12.50 9.87 -10.86
C ALA A 325 13.47 11.03 -11.18
N PRO A 326 13.82 11.25 -12.46
CA PRO A 326 14.63 12.40 -12.85
C PRO A 326 13.98 13.72 -12.45
N GLY A 327 14.74 14.61 -11.80
CA GLY A 327 14.26 15.93 -11.39
C GLY A 327 13.24 15.93 -10.23
N MET A 328 13.10 14.83 -9.51
CA MET A 328 12.19 14.67 -8.39
C MET A 328 12.91 14.23 -7.13
N ILE A 329 12.23 14.33 -5.98
CA ILE A 329 12.70 13.85 -4.69
C ILE A 329 13.06 12.37 -4.79
N LYS A 330 14.25 12.01 -4.27
CA LYS A 330 14.68 10.63 -4.09
C LYS A 330 14.31 10.20 -2.68
N GLU A 331 13.66 9.05 -2.58
CA GLU A 331 13.25 8.49 -1.29
C GLU A 331 13.97 7.16 -1.05
N ASN A 332 14.57 7.02 0.13
CA ASN A 332 15.12 5.77 0.63
C ASN A 332 14.46 5.46 1.97
N THR A 333 13.65 4.42 2.00
CA THR A 333 12.93 3.99 3.19
C THR A 333 13.52 2.71 3.74
N PHE A 334 13.86 2.71 5.03
CA PHE A 334 14.20 1.52 5.79
C PHE A 334 13.04 1.19 6.71
N ARG A 335 12.52 -0.03 6.60
CA ARG A 335 11.37 -0.50 7.36
C ARG A 335 11.75 -1.76 8.13
N ILE A 336 11.33 -1.84 9.38
CA ILE A 336 11.37 -3.06 10.19
C ILE A 336 9.93 -3.51 10.38
N ASN A 337 9.64 -4.74 10.00
CA ASN A 337 8.33 -5.35 10.16
C ASN A 337 8.41 -6.43 11.23
N ILE A 338 7.43 -6.46 12.12
CA ILE A 338 7.26 -7.48 13.15
C ILE A 338 5.87 -8.08 12.99
N GLY A 339 5.79 -9.38 12.82
CA GLY A 339 4.54 -10.09 12.67
C GLY A 339 4.48 -11.32 13.56
N LEU A 340 3.31 -11.60 14.11
CA LEU A 340 3.07 -12.79 14.91
C LEU A 340 1.96 -13.62 14.26
N THR A 341 2.29 -14.88 13.95
CA THR A 341 1.35 -15.87 13.44
C THR A 341 1.06 -16.86 14.54
N PHE A 342 -0.19 -16.90 14.97
CA PHE A 342 -0.69 -17.92 15.91
C PHE A 342 -1.25 -19.08 15.10
N ASN A 343 -0.91 -20.29 15.51
CA ASN A 343 -1.48 -21.50 14.94
C ASN A 343 -2.09 -22.32 16.09
N GLU A 344 -3.36 -22.04 16.35
CA GLU A 344 -4.12 -22.68 17.44
C GLU A 344 -5.16 -23.64 16.86
N ARG A 345 -5.39 -24.73 17.56
CA ARG A 345 -6.46 -25.66 17.25
C ARG A 345 -7.77 -25.17 17.87
N TRP A 346 -8.45 -24.28 17.17
CA TRP A 346 -9.78 -23.85 17.57
C TRP A 346 -10.76 -25.03 17.37
N PHE A 347 -11.73 -25.21 18.19
CA PHE A 347 -12.74 -26.33 18.14
C PHE A 347 -12.24 -27.73 18.57
N MET A 348 -11.17 -27.85 19.30
CA MET A 348 -10.89 -29.10 20.00
C MET A 348 -11.85 -29.25 21.20
N LYS A 349 -12.58 -30.38 21.25
CA LYS A 349 -13.26 -30.76 22.48
C LYS A 349 -12.23 -31.01 23.56
N TRP A 350 -12.34 -30.30 24.68
CA TRP A 350 -11.57 -30.59 25.87
C TRP A 350 -11.97 -31.99 26.35
N LYS A 351 -11.02 -32.93 26.39
CA LYS A 351 -11.22 -34.15 27.14
C LYS A 351 -11.04 -33.76 28.61
N VAL A 352 -12.12 -33.74 29.38
CA VAL A 352 -12.09 -33.72 30.81
C VAL A 352 -11.73 -35.16 31.22
N GLU A 353 -10.52 -35.39 31.74
CA GLU A 353 -10.14 -36.63 32.43
C GLU A 353 -10.65 -36.59 33.84
#